data_c96beccfcad6f533c8edba68d513c156
#
_entry.id   c96beccfcad6f533c8edba68d513c156
#
_cell.length_a   1.000
_cell.length_b   1.000
_cell.length_c   1.000
_cell.angle_alpha   90.00
_cell.angle_beta   90.00
_cell.angle_gamma   90.00
#
_symmetry.space_group_name_H-M   'P 1'
#
loop_
_entity.id
_entity.type
_entity.pdbx_description
1 polymer ?
#
loop_
_entity_poly.entity_id
_entity_poly.type
_entity_poly.pdbx_seq_one_letter_code
_entity_poly.pdbx_strand_id
1 'polypeptide(L)'
;MQTETSQGPLTGPEGDGPVPTGGPQWRALLEMRWRARLQEVTGLALAYHEAEAAAGRGGGEDRLQVQRLLRLQRRTVTSRRALADTEEALARLSAGRYGWCESCAAAIPARRLAATPETRYCARCARGRGR
;
A
#
# COMPACT_ATOMS: atom_id res chain seq x y z
N MET A 1 1.17 10.08 -44.52
CA MET A 1 1.15 9.90 -44.05
C MET A 1 0.98 9.21 -43.07
N GLN A 2 1.02 8.80 -42.44
CA GLN A 2 0.97 8.23 -41.68
C GLN A 2 1.01 7.95 -40.70
N THR A 3 1.03 7.78 -40.23
CA THR A 3 1.00 7.70 -39.29
C THR A 3 1.07 6.87 -38.47
N GLU A 4 1.33 6.47 -37.92
CA GLU A 4 1.49 5.69 -37.20
C GLU A 4 1.41 5.40 -36.16
N THR A 5 1.40 5.25 -35.65
CA THR A 5 1.25 4.98 -34.73
C THR A 5 1.40 4.20 -34.00
N SER A 6 1.65 3.86 -33.54
CA SER A 6 1.82 3.13 -32.98
C SER A 6 1.86 2.74 -31.97
N GLN A 7 1.76 2.51 -31.36
CA GLN A 7 1.83 2.09 -30.43
C GLN A 7 2.06 1.39 -29.87
N GLY A 8 2.18 1.18 -29.37
CA GLY A 8 2.49 0.63 -28.84
C GLY A 8 2.46 -0.07 -27.91
N PRO A 9 2.62 -0.48 -27.44
CA PRO A 9 2.51 -1.25 -26.66
C PRO A 9 2.71 -1.54 -25.51
N LEU A 10 2.58 -1.61 -25.11
CA LEU A 10 2.59 -1.90 -24.19
C LEU A 10 3.03 -2.71 -23.67
N THR A 11 3.45 -2.76 -23.53
CA THR A 11 4.01 -3.40 -23.16
C THR A 11 3.99 -3.95 -22.09
N GLY A 12 3.75 -3.98 -21.67
CA GLY A 12 3.58 -4.83 -20.65
C GLY A 12 4.47 -4.83 -19.53
N PRO A 13 4.44 -5.86 -18.79
CA PRO A 13 5.14 -5.91 -17.53
C PRO A 13 6.64 -5.82 -17.62
N GLU A 14 7.16 -6.03 -18.78
CA GLU A 14 8.61 -5.97 -18.88
C GLU A 14 9.13 -4.60 -19.20
N GLY A 15 8.27 -3.64 -19.23
CA GLY A 15 8.73 -2.29 -19.49
C GLY A 15 9.59 -1.79 -18.35
N ASP A 16 10.81 -1.48 -18.66
CA ASP A 16 11.70 -0.90 -17.69
C ASP A 16 11.81 0.61 -17.86
N GLY A 17 11.04 1.16 -18.76
CA GLY A 17 11.05 2.57 -18.98
C GLY A 17 10.38 3.35 -17.85
N PRO A 18 10.46 4.66 -17.92
CA PRO A 18 9.82 5.51 -16.91
C PRO A 18 8.33 5.25 -16.87
N VAL A 19 7.80 5.19 -15.67
CA VAL A 19 6.38 4.98 -15.46
C VAL A 19 5.67 6.31 -15.67
N PRO A 20 4.55 6.31 -16.42
CA PRO A 20 3.81 7.57 -16.55
C PRO A 20 3.19 7.92 -15.21
N THR A 21 3.81 8.87 -14.55
CA THR A 21 3.30 9.35 -13.28
C THR A 21 2.01 10.12 -13.52
N GLY A 22 1.08 9.95 -12.63
CA GLY A 22 -0.21 10.60 -12.77
C GLY A 22 -1.15 9.92 -13.72
N GLY A 23 -0.75 8.78 -14.28
CA GLY A 23 -1.63 8.04 -15.17
C GLY A 23 -2.87 7.55 -14.45
N PRO A 24 -4.01 7.53 -15.16
CA PRO A 24 -5.26 7.16 -14.50
C PRO A 24 -5.27 5.74 -13.96
N GLN A 25 -4.54 4.82 -14.59
CA GLN A 25 -4.52 3.46 -14.09
C GLN A 25 -3.86 3.35 -12.74
N TRP A 26 -2.81 4.14 -12.49
CA TRP A 26 -2.14 4.11 -11.20
C TRP A 26 -2.97 4.75 -10.12
N ARG A 27 -3.64 5.85 -10.45
CA ARG A 27 -4.53 6.51 -9.50
C ARG A 27 -5.67 5.58 -9.12
N ALA A 28 -6.28 4.95 -10.11
CA ALA A 28 -7.40 4.05 -9.83
C ALA A 28 -6.98 2.90 -8.94
N LEU A 29 -5.80 2.32 -9.21
CA LEU A 29 -5.29 1.23 -8.41
C LEU A 29 -5.05 1.66 -6.97
N LEU A 30 -4.39 2.79 -6.78
CA LEU A 30 -4.08 3.28 -5.44
C LEU A 30 -5.34 3.66 -4.68
N GLU A 31 -6.32 4.26 -5.36
CA GLU A 31 -7.58 4.61 -4.69
C GLU A 31 -8.34 3.37 -4.28
N MET A 32 -8.33 2.34 -5.10
CA MET A 32 -8.98 1.09 -4.73
C MET A 32 -8.32 0.48 -3.50
N ARG A 33 -6.99 0.48 -3.48
CA ARG A 33 -6.25 -0.04 -2.32
C ARG A 33 -6.50 0.81 -1.09
N TRP A 34 -6.60 2.12 -1.28
CA TRP A 34 -6.87 3.02 -0.16
C TRP A 34 -8.22 2.69 0.49
N ARG A 35 -9.24 2.50 -0.34
CA ARG A 35 -10.56 2.15 0.20
C ARG A 35 -10.53 0.82 0.95
N ALA A 36 -9.86 -0.17 0.39
CA ALA A 36 -9.77 -1.47 1.03
C ALA A 36 -9.05 -1.38 2.37
N ARG A 37 -7.96 -0.61 2.42
CA ARG A 37 -7.21 -0.47 3.66
C ARG A 37 -7.97 0.33 4.70
N LEU A 38 -8.71 1.34 4.26
CA LEU A 38 -9.54 2.11 5.18
C LEU A 38 -10.62 1.23 5.81
N GLN A 39 -11.25 0.38 5.00
CA GLN A 39 -12.24 -0.54 5.52
C GLN A 39 -11.62 -1.52 6.52
N GLU A 40 -10.42 -1.98 6.24
CA GLU A 40 -9.74 -2.90 7.14
C GLU A 40 -9.41 -2.23 8.47
N VAL A 41 -8.88 -1.01 8.43
CA VAL A 41 -8.58 -0.28 9.66
C VAL A 41 -9.84 -0.07 10.48
N THR A 42 -10.92 0.34 9.81
CA THR A 42 -12.19 0.57 10.51
C THR A 42 -12.71 -0.71 11.14
N GLY A 43 -12.67 -1.82 10.40
CA GLY A 43 -13.13 -3.09 10.91
C GLY A 43 -12.31 -3.59 12.08
N LEU A 44 -11.00 -3.41 12.03
CA LEU A 44 -10.14 -3.83 13.13
C LEU A 44 -10.36 -2.97 14.37
N ALA A 45 -10.57 -1.67 14.18
CA ALA A 45 -10.85 -0.80 15.32
C ALA A 45 -12.15 -1.21 16.01
N LEU A 46 -13.17 -1.51 15.21
CA LEU A 46 -14.44 -1.96 15.76
C LEU A 46 -14.29 -3.30 16.48
N ALA A 47 -13.58 -4.22 15.87
CA ALA A 47 -13.36 -5.54 16.47
C ALA A 47 -12.62 -5.43 17.80
N TYR A 48 -11.63 -4.55 17.86
CA TYR A 48 -10.89 -4.34 19.10
C TYR A 48 -11.82 -3.77 20.17
N HIS A 49 -12.61 -2.78 19.80
CA HIS A 49 -13.52 -2.14 20.73
C HIS A 49 -14.52 -3.15 21.30
N GLU A 50 -15.06 -4.00 20.43
CA GLU A 50 -16.01 -5.01 20.87
C GLU A 50 -15.35 -6.06 21.77
N ALA A 51 -14.12 -6.47 21.41
CA ALA A 51 -13.41 -7.45 22.22
C ALA A 51 -13.05 -6.87 23.59
N GLU A 52 -12.68 -5.61 23.62
CA GLU A 52 -12.38 -4.94 24.89
C GLU A 52 -13.61 -4.86 25.78
N ALA A 53 -14.75 -4.51 25.20
CA ALA A 53 -15.99 -4.45 25.96
C ALA A 53 -16.39 -5.82 26.48
N ALA A 54 -16.20 -6.87 25.66
CA ALA A 54 -16.52 -8.21 26.10
C ALA A 54 -15.62 -8.66 27.24
N ALA A 55 -14.33 -8.32 27.17
CA ALA A 55 -13.40 -8.68 28.24
C ALA A 55 -13.77 -7.98 29.55
N GLY A 56 -14.20 -6.71 29.46
CA GLY A 56 -14.63 -5.99 30.66
C GLY A 56 -15.83 -6.61 31.32
N ARG A 57 -16.76 -7.14 30.53
CA ARG A 57 -17.96 -7.75 31.08
C ARG A 57 -17.69 -9.12 31.67
N GLY A 58 -16.65 -9.79 31.23
CA GLY A 58 -16.33 -11.12 31.69
C GLY A 58 -15.87 -11.23 33.12
N GLY A 59 -15.45 -10.12 33.70
CA GLY A 59 -15.12 -10.08 35.11
C GLY A 59 -13.89 -10.84 35.51
N GLY A 60 -13.10 -11.34 34.59
CA GLY A 60 -11.89 -12.06 34.93
C GLY A 60 -10.91 -11.94 33.79
N GLU A 61 -9.66 -12.22 34.10
CA GLU A 61 -8.63 -12.22 33.09
C GLU A 61 -8.60 -13.57 32.42
N ASP A 62 -9.09 -13.61 31.22
CA ASP A 62 -9.05 -14.79 30.39
C ASP A 62 -7.84 -14.65 29.47
N ARG A 63 -6.94 -15.61 29.56
CA ARG A 63 -5.74 -15.59 28.74
C ARG A 63 -6.07 -15.49 27.26
N LEU A 64 -7.11 -16.21 26.84
CA LEU A 64 -7.51 -16.16 25.43
C LEU A 64 -8.00 -14.77 25.02
N GLN A 65 -8.73 -14.10 25.92
CA GLN A 65 -9.19 -12.76 25.63
C GLN A 65 -8.01 -11.78 25.52
N VAL A 66 -7.05 -11.89 26.44
CA VAL A 66 -5.86 -11.06 26.39
C VAL A 66 -5.11 -11.29 25.07
N GLN A 67 -4.91 -12.54 24.71
CA GLN A 67 -4.22 -12.86 23.45
C GLN A 67 -4.95 -12.32 22.26
N ARG A 68 -6.28 -12.39 22.27
CA ARG A 68 -7.08 -11.86 21.18
C ARG A 68 -6.90 -10.35 21.04
N LEU A 69 -6.95 -9.64 22.17
CA LEU A 69 -6.75 -8.20 22.15
C LEU A 69 -5.37 -7.83 21.62
N LEU A 70 -4.35 -8.56 22.05
CA LEU A 70 -3.00 -8.29 21.59
C LEU A 70 -2.86 -8.53 20.08
N ARG A 71 -3.49 -9.59 19.57
CA ARG A 71 -3.46 -9.85 18.13
C ARG A 71 -4.15 -8.73 17.36
N LEU A 72 -5.29 -8.28 17.86
CA LEU A 72 -6.01 -7.20 17.20
C LEU A 72 -5.22 -5.91 17.21
N GLN A 73 -4.54 -5.64 18.33
CA GLN A 73 -3.67 -4.47 18.40
C GLN A 73 -2.57 -4.52 17.34
N ARG A 74 -1.89 -5.67 17.24
CA ARG A 74 -0.81 -5.79 16.27
C ARG A 74 -1.32 -5.65 14.84
N ARG A 75 -2.45 -6.25 14.56
CA ARG A 75 -3.05 -6.12 13.22
C ARG A 75 -3.46 -4.70 12.92
N THR A 76 -3.96 -4.00 13.92
CA THR A 76 -4.36 -2.61 13.75
C THR A 76 -3.16 -1.73 13.42
N VAL A 77 -2.04 -1.94 14.11
CA VAL A 77 -0.82 -1.18 13.84
C VAL A 77 -0.35 -1.43 12.41
N THR A 78 -0.30 -2.69 12.00
CA THR A 78 0.12 -3.05 10.66
C THR A 78 -0.82 -2.46 9.61
N SER A 79 -2.12 -2.54 9.86
CA SER A 79 -3.12 -2.05 8.92
C SER A 79 -3.06 -0.53 8.78
N ARG A 80 -2.86 0.17 9.89
CA ARG A 80 -2.73 1.63 9.84
C ARG A 80 -1.49 2.06 9.08
N ARG A 81 -0.40 1.33 9.25
CA ARG A 81 0.81 1.63 8.50
C ARG A 81 0.59 1.42 7.00
N ALA A 82 -0.10 0.34 6.64
CA ALA A 82 -0.41 0.08 5.24
C ALA A 82 -1.28 1.18 4.66
N LEU A 83 -2.26 1.66 5.42
CA LEU A 83 -3.10 2.76 4.97
C LEU A 83 -2.27 4.03 4.75
N ALA A 84 -1.39 4.34 5.70
CA ALA A 84 -0.53 5.51 5.58
C ALA A 84 0.38 5.40 4.35
N ASP A 85 0.90 4.21 4.08
CA ASP A 85 1.74 4.01 2.90
C ASP A 85 0.96 4.27 1.61
N THR A 86 -0.29 3.84 1.56
CA THR A 86 -1.12 4.08 0.38
C THR A 86 -1.41 5.57 0.23
N GLU A 87 -1.68 6.25 1.34
CA GLU A 87 -1.93 7.69 1.29
C GLU A 87 -0.70 8.46 0.83
N GLU A 88 0.47 8.03 1.27
CA GLU A 88 1.70 8.67 0.82
C GLU A 88 1.97 8.40 -0.65
N ALA A 89 1.62 7.21 -1.13
CA ALA A 89 1.74 6.93 -2.55
C ALA A 89 0.82 7.82 -3.38
N LEU A 90 -0.40 8.02 -2.90
CA LEU A 90 -1.32 8.93 -3.57
C LEU A 90 -0.79 10.36 -3.57
N ALA A 91 -0.17 10.77 -2.49
CA ALA A 91 0.44 12.11 -2.41
C ALA A 91 1.59 12.24 -3.41
N ARG A 92 2.42 11.21 -3.54
CA ARG A 92 3.50 11.24 -4.54
C ARG A 92 2.93 11.31 -5.95
N LEU A 93 1.86 10.58 -6.19
CA LEU A 93 1.21 10.61 -7.50
C LEU A 93 0.73 12.02 -7.83
N SER A 94 0.09 12.66 -6.88
CA SER A 94 -0.40 14.02 -7.07
C SER A 94 0.74 15.02 -7.27
N ALA A 95 1.89 14.75 -6.68
CA ALA A 95 3.04 15.63 -6.79
C ALA A 95 3.90 15.32 -8.02
N GLY A 96 3.55 14.33 -8.81
CA GLY A 96 4.32 13.97 -9.99
C GLY A 96 5.59 13.20 -9.69
N ARG A 97 5.69 12.60 -8.52
CA ARG A 97 6.89 11.87 -8.10
C ARG A 97 6.69 10.36 -8.03
N TYR A 98 5.51 9.90 -8.35
CA TYR A 98 5.20 8.48 -8.26
C TYR A 98 5.99 7.71 -9.33
N GLY A 99 6.55 6.57 -8.94
CA GLY A 99 7.28 5.71 -9.86
C GLY A 99 8.77 5.96 -9.88
N TRP A 100 9.26 6.84 -9.05
CA TRP A 100 10.69 7.13 -8.96
C TRP A 100 11.20 6.71 -7.59
N CYS A 101 12.35 6.01 -7.59
CA CYS A 101 12.95 5.58 -6.33
C CYS A 101 13.37 6.77 -5.50
N GLU A 102 12.93 6.81 -4.25
CA GLU A 102 13.25 7.95 -3.39
C GLU A 102 14.71 7.94 -2.94
N SER A 103 15.39 6.81 -3.08
CA SER A 103 16.77 6.71 -2.66
C SER A 103 17.75 7.04 -3.79
N CYS A 104 17.54 6.48 -4.98
CA CYS A 104 18.50 6.66 -6.08
C CYS A 104 17.93 7.39 -7.27
N ALA A 105 16.67 7.79 -7.22
CA ALA A 105 16.00 8.55 -8.27
C ALA A 105 15.82 7.80 -9.59
N ALA A 106 16.12 6.50 -9.61
CA ALA A 106 15.86 5.70 -10.80
C ALA A 106 14.38 5.38 -10.93
N ALA A 107 13.94 5.11 -12.14
CA ALA A 107 12.56 4.69 -12.36
C ALA A 107 12.33 3.33 -11.75
N ILE A 108 11.19 3.16 -11.11
CA ILE A 108 10.77 1.87 -10.58
C ILE A 108 10.02 1.15 -11.69
N PRO A 109 10.41 -0.10 -12.02
CA PRO A 109 9.74 -0.81 -13.10
C PRO A 109 8.24 -0.96 -12.87
N ALA A 110 7.49 -0.88 -13.95
CA ALA A 110 6.03 -0.95 -13.85
C ALA A 110 5.56 -2.25 -13.19
N ARG A 111 6.26 -3.36 -13.47
CA ARG A 111 5.85 -4.63 -12.85
C ARG A 111 6.02 -4.62 -11.34
N ARG A 112 7.04 -3.91 -10.84
CA ARG A 112 7.23 -3.80 -9.40
C ARG A 112 6.14 -2.92 -8.79
N LEU A 113 5.77 -1.85 -9.46
CA LEU A 113 4.68 -1.00 -9.01
C LEU A 113 3.34 -1.72 -9.03
N ALA A 114 3.13 -2.59 -10.03
CA ALA A 114 1.90 -3.36 -10.08
C ALA A 114 1.81 -4.33 -8.92
N ALA A 115 2.94 -4.93 -8.53
CA ALA A 115 2.96 -5.87 -7.41
C ALA A 115 2.89 -5.17 -6.06
N THR A 116 3.55 -4.03 -5.95
CA THR A 116 3.59 -3.26 -4.69
C THR A 116 3.43 -1.78 -5.03
N PRO A 117 2.20 -1.33 -5.24
CA PRO A 117 1.98 0.05 -5.69
C PRO A 117 2.48 1.11 -4.72
N GLU A 118 2.61 0.79 -3.44
CA GLU A 118 3.04 1.76 -2.43
C GLU A 118 4.55 1.85 -2.30
N THR A 119 5.31 1.09 -3.08
CA THR A 119 6.75 1.07 -2.91
C THR A 119 7.38 2.42 -3.23
N ARG A 120 8.35 2.80 -2.42
CA ARG A 120 9.13 4.03 -2.61
C ARG A 120 10.48 3.78 -3.25
N TYR A 121 10.89 2.51 -3.31
CA TYR A 121 12.25 2.17 -3.65
C TYR A 121 12.29 1.12 -4.74
N CYS A 122 13.29 1.22 -5.59
CA CYS A 122 13.56 0.14 -6.53
C CYS A 122 14.01 -1.09 -5.74
N ALA A 123 14.04 -2.25 -6.43
CA ALA A 123 14.34 -3.50 -5.74
C ALA A 123 15.70 -3.46 -5.04
N ARG A 124 16.68 -2.85 -5.69
CA ARG A 124 18.03 -2.80 -5.12
C ARG A 124 18.07 -1.95 -3.86
N CYS A 125 17.45 -0.79 -3.90
CA CYS A 125 17.45 0.09 -2.73
C CYS A 125 16.59 -0.48 -1.61
N ALA A 126 15.50 -1.15 -1.96
CA ALA A 126 14.66 -1.78 -0.96
C ALA A 126 15.42 -2.87 -0.21
N ARG A 127 16.24 -3.64 -0.92
CA ARG A 127 17.03 -4.68 -0.26
C ARG A 127 18.03 -4.09 0.72
N GLY A 128 18.63 -2.96 0.36
CA GLY A 128 19.56 -2.30 1.24
C GLY A 128 18.90 -1.74 2.49
N ARG A 129 17.63 -1.41 2.41
CA ARG A 129 16.89 -0.85 3.54
C ARG A 129 16.19 -1.90 4.38
N GLY A 130 16.04 -3.09 3.84
CA GLY A 130 15.30 -4.14 4.52
C GLY A 130 15.98 -4.69 5.76
N ARG A 131 17.14 -4.17 6.07
CA ARG A 131 17.90 -4.58 7.24
C ARG A 131 17.76 -3.60 8.37
#